data_9e018973db4f60dd2f2a3d2431d30f1a
#
_entry.id   9e018973db4f60dd2f2a3d2431d30f1a
#
_cell.length_a   1.000
_cell.length_b   1.000
_cell.length_c   1.000
_cell.angle_alpha   90.00
_cell.angle_beta   90.00
_cell.angle_gamma   90.00
#
_symmetry.space_group_name_H-M   'P 1'
#
loop_
_entity.id
_entity.type
_entity.pdbx_description
1 polymer ?
#
loop_
_entity_poly.entity_id
_entity_poly.type
_entity_poly.pdbx_seq_one_letter_code
_entity_poly.pdbx_strand_id
1 'polypeptide(L)'
;MKRENLHQPFEISFSELDESLLKEHEHTFFELVYILSGTGIQWINNNMFPYHDGHLFMITPGDTHSFEIHTTTKFVDIKFNDIYIHSSVFGAENIQRLEFILQHANHQPGCILRNKVDKLLVKPMIEAIIREYINRNLYSKEIITQIINTIIIVVARNIAMFLPEQVDECSEDKSLDILQYIQANIYKNR
;
A
#
# COMPACT_ATOMS: atom_id res chain seq x y z
N MET A 1 -4.79 -24.80 5.70
CA MET A 1 -4.34 -23.57 5.04
C MET A 1 -2.97 -23.21 5.57
N LYS A 2 -2.04 -22.77 4.73
CA LYS A 2 -0.68 -22.37 5.18
C LYS A 2 -0.77 -20.96 5.75
N ARG A 3 -0.26 -20.73 6.97
CA ARG A 3 -0.17 -19.43 7.61
C ARG A 3 1.28 -18.97 7.60
N GLU A 4 1.52 -17.78 7.07
CA GLU A 4 2.86 -17.19 6.97
C GLU A 4 3.09 -16.17 8.08
N ASN A 5 4.34 -16.11 8.60
CA ASN A 5 4.76 -15.16 9.61
C ASN A 5 5.95 -14.35 9.10
N LEU A 6 5.99 -13.07 9.41
CA LEU A 6 7.09 -12.19 9.10
C LEU A 6 8.06 -12.13 10.28
N HIS A 7 9.33 -12.49 10.06
CA HIS A 7 10.36 -12.53 11.10
C HIS A 7 11.14 -11.20 11.24
N GLN A 8 10.98 -10.30 10.27
CA GLN A 8 11.57 -8.96 10.27
C GLN A 8 10.47 -7.91 10.32
N PRO A 9 10.75 -6.67 10.76
CA PRO A 9 9.75 -5.61 10.77
C PRO A 9 9.13 -5.34 9.40
N PHE A 10 9.91 -5.42 8.33
CA PHE A 10 9.44 -5.38 6.96
C PHE A 10 10.30 -6.25 6.03
N GLU A 11 9.74 -6.64 4.90
CA GLU A 11 10.39 -7.38 3.82
C GLU A 11 9.89 -6.88 2.46
N ILE A 12 10.78 -6.87 1.47
CA ILE A 12 10.43 -6.57 0.08
C ILE A 12 10.82 -7.76 -0.76
N SER A 13 9.90 -8.22 -1.60
CA SER A 13 10.16 -9.26 -2.59
C SER A 13 9.70 -8.84 -3.99
N PHE A 14 10.34 -9.43 -4.98
CA PHE A 14 10.04 -9.25 -6.39
C PHE A 14 9.81 -10.62 -6.99
N SER A 15 8.71 -10.79 -7.70
CA SER A 15 8.38 -12.04 -8.36
C SER A 15 7.89 -11.81 -9.78
N GLU A 16 8.16 -12.75 -10.64
CA GLU A 16 7.63 -12.84 -12.01
C GLU A 16 7.04 -14.22 -12.17
N LEU A 17 5.76 -14.29 -12.46
CA LEU A 17 5.00 -15.53 -12.54
C LEU A 17 4.23 -15.59 -13.86
N ASP A 18 4.31 -16.74 -14.49
CA ASP A 18 3.56 -17.05 -15.70
C ASP A 18 2.13 -17.46 -15.37
N GLU A 19 1.31 -17.67 -16.42
CA GLU A 19 -0.07 -18.13 -16.29
C GLU A 19 -0.20 -19.30 -15.32
N SER A 20 -0.90 -19.08 -14.22
CA SER A 20 -1.03 -20.01 -13.12
C SER A 20 -2.12 -19.61 -12.14
N LEU A 21 -2.49 -20.55 -11.27
CA LEU A 21 -3.33 -20.31 -10.12
C LEU A 21 -2.50 -20.51 -8.85
N LEU A 22 -2.25 -19.43 -8.11
CA LEU A 22 -1.56 -19.51 -6.83
C LEU A 22 -2.52 -20.00 -5.76
N LYS A 23 -2.02 -20.87 -4.88
CA LYS A 23 -2.82 -21.41 -3.78
C LYS A 23 -3.20 -20.31 -2.79
N GLU A 24 -4.45 -20.37 -2.35
CA GLU A 24 -4.95 -19.53 -1.28
C GLU A 24 -4.14 -19.75 0.02
N HIS A 25 -3.78 -18.65 0.66
CA HIS A 25 -3.08 -18.63 1.94
C HIS A 25 -3.49 -17.42 2.78
N GLU A 26 -3.09 -17.42 4.05
CA GLU A 26 -3.24 -16.30 4.99
C GLU A 26 -1.91 -15.98 5.66
N HIS A 27 -1.78 -14.78 6.20
CA HIS A 27 -0.59 -14.34 6.93
C HIS A 27 -0.93 -13.43 8.12
N THR A 28 0.07 -13.18 9.00
CA THR A 28 -0.08 -12.40 10.23
C THR A 28 0.46 -10.98 10.12
N PHE A 29 0.72 -10.50 8.93
CA PHE A 29 1.32 -9.19 8.64
C PHE A 29 0.49 -8.46 7.58
N PHE A 30 0.76 -7.19 7.38
CA PHE A 30 0.22 -6.42 6.27
C PHE A 30 1.05 -6.67 5.01
N GLU A 31 0.40 -6.79 3.88
CA GLU A 31 1.06 -6.94 2.59
C GLU A 31 0.48 -5.95 1.56
N LEU A 32 1.37 -5.17 0.94
CA LEU A 32 1.07 -4.36 -0.22
C LEU A 32 1.59 -5.07 -1.46
N VAL A 33 0.70 -5.41 -2.38
CA VAL A 33 1.04 -6.05 -3.66
C VAL A 33 0.86 -5.05 -4.78
N TYR A 34 1.95 -4.62 -5.39
CA TYR A 34 1.94 -3.73 -6.55
C TYR A 34 2.19 -4.51 -7.84
N ILE A 35 1.31 -4.32 -8.82
CA ILE A 35 1.41 -4.95 -10.13
C ILE A 35 2.26 -4.06 -11.04
N LEU A 36 3.49 -4.52 -11.36
CA LEU A 36 4.37 -3.83 -12.30
C LEU A 36 3.92 -4.02 -13.75
N SER A 37 3.48 -5.24 -14.09
CA SER A 37 2.96 -5.60 -15.41
C SER A 37 2.14 -6.88 -15.33
N GLY A 38 1.31 -7.12 -16.31
CA GLY A 38 0.50 -8.33 -16.42
C GLY A 38 -0.98 -8.10 -16.07
N THR A 39 -1.77 -9.15 -16.25
CA THR A 39 -3.21 -9.15 -16.01
C THR A 39 -3.65 -10.46 -15.36
N GLY A 40 -4.74 -10.41 -14.60
CA GLY A 40 -5.31 -11.57 -13.93
C GLY A 40 -6.37 -11.15 -12.93
N ILE A 41 -6.62 -12.01 -11.97
CA ILE A 41 -7.58 -11.81 -10.90
C ILE A 41 -6.88 -12.00 -9.55
N GLN A 42 -7.04 -11.04 -8.64
CA GLN A 42 -6.72 -11.20 -7.23
C GLN A 42 -7.98 -11.59 -6.49
N TRP A 43 -7.88 -12.66 -5.71
CA TRP A 43 -8.90 -13.07 -4.77
C TRP A 43 -8.52 -12.62 -3.36
N ILE A 44 -9.43 -11.94 -2.65
CA ILE A 44 -9.27 -11.55 -1.23
C ILE A 44 -10.58 -11.87 -0.54
N ASN A 45 -10.56 -12.74 0.48
CA ASN A 45 -11.74 -13.15 1.26
C ASN A 45 -12.92 -13.57 0.36
N ASN A 46 -12.67 -14.41 -0.63
CA ASN A 46 -13.65 -14.88 -1.62
C ASN A 46 -14.19 -13.79 -2.59
N ASN A 47 -13.67 -12.56 -2.52
CA ASN A 47 -14.01 -11.51 -3.48
C ASN A 47 -12.99 -11.47 -4.60
N MET A 48 -13.46 -11.23 -5.81
CA MET A 48 -12.71 -11.28 -7.05
C MET A 48 -12.42 -9.87 -7.58
N PHE A 49 -11.13 -9.56 -7.83
CA PHE A 49 -10.69 -8.25 -8.30
C PHE A 49 -9.79 -8.40 -9.53
N PRO A 50 -10.27 -8.06 -10.73
CA PRO A 50 -9.42 -8.01 -11.91
C PRO A 50 -8.29 -6.99 -11.71
N TYR A 51 -7.07 -7.37 -12.13
CA TYR A 51 -5.92 -6.48 -12.04
C TYR A 51 -5.23 -6.28 -13.40
N HIS A 52 -4.50 -5.18 -13.47
CA HIS A 52 -3.57 -4.83 -14.53
C HIS A 52 -2.42 -4.01 -13.93
N ASP A 53 -1.46 -3.61 -14.74
CA ASP A 53 -0.32 -2.77 -14.34
C ASP A 53 -0.76 -1.50 -13.59
N GLY A 54 0.02 -1.13 -12.58
CA GLY A 54 -0.24 0.02 -11.71
C GLY A 54 -1.30 -0.19 -10.63
N HIS A 55 -1.90 -1.40 -10.52
CA HIS A 55 -2.77 -1.71 -9.39
C HIS A 55 -1.94 -1.96 -8.12
N LEU A 56 -2.46 -1.49 -6.99
CA LEU A 56 -1.93 -1.74 -5.66
C LEU A 56 -3.06 -2.33 -4.81
N PHE A 57 -2.81 -3.49 -4.22
CA PHE A 57 -3.70 -4.15 -3.28
C PHE A 57 -3.11 -4.10 -1.88
N MET A 58 -3.96 -4.12 -0.88
CA MET A 58 -3.57 -4.31 0.50
C MET A 58 -4.29 -5.52 1.07
N ILE A 59 -3.54 -6.42 1.65
CA ILE A 59 -4.00 -7.59 2.37
C ILE A 59 -3.67 -7.37 3.84
N THR A 60 -4.70 -7.49 4.71
CA THR A 60 -4.56 -7.30 6.14
C THR A 60 -4.28 -8.62 6.85
N PRO A 61 -3.72 -8.59 8.08
CA PRO A 61 -3.54 -9.81 8.86
C PRO A 61 -4.83 -10.62 9.00
N GLY A 62 -4.77 -11.91 8.65
CA GLY A 62 -5.91 -12.83 8.71
C GLY A 62 -6.79 -12.84 7.46
N ASP A 63 -6.57 -11.96 6.48
CA ASP A 63 -7.22 -12.07 5.18
C ASP A 63 -6.66 -13.29 4.42
N THR A 64 -7.55 -14.01 3.72
CA THR A 64 -7.16 -15.03 2.77
C THR A 64 -7.02 -14.44 1.39
N HIS A 65 -5.95 -14.79 0.66
CA HIS A 65 -5.78 -14.31 -0.69
C HIS A 65 -5.09 -15.31 -1.62
N SER A 66 -5.30 -15.10 -2.93
CA SER A 66 -4.67 -15.86 -4.01
C SER A 66 -4.69 -15.05 -5.30
N PHE A 67 -3.94 -15.54 -6.31
CA PHE A 67 -3.90 -14.95 -7.64
C PHE A 67 -4.21 -15.98 -8.71
N GLU A 68 -5.05 -15.59 -9.66
CA GLU A 68 -5.21 -16.24 -10.94
C GLU A 68 -4.53 -15.38 -12.01
N ILE A 69 -3.42 -15.87 -12.57
CA ILE A 69 -2.55 -15.11 -13.47
C ILE A 69 -2.93 -15.46 -14.90
N HIS A 70 -3.37 -14.44 -15.68
CA HIS A 70 -3.78 -14.61 -17.07
C HIS A 70 -2.66 -14.31 -18.06
N THR A 71 -1.76 -13.40 -17.73
CA THR A 71 -0.54 -13.11 -18.50
C THR A 71 0.63 -12.99 -17.53
N THR A 72 1.86 -13.25 -17.99
CA THR A 72 3.07 -13.10 -17.17
C THR A 72 3.02 -11.82 -16.35
N THR A 73 2.96 -11.97 -15.04
CA THR A 73 2.78 -10.85 -14.11
C THR A 73 4.02 -10.65 -13.26
N LYS A 74 4.44 -9.39 -13.15
CA LYS A 74 5.53 -8.95 -12.27
C LYS A 74 4.95 -8.23 -11.06
N PHE A 75 5.34 -8.69 -9.88
CA PHE A 75 4.88 -8.20 -8.60
C PHE A 75 6.00 -7.51 -7.82
N VAL A 76 5.64 -6.52 -7.04
CA VAL A 76 6.43 -6.01 -5.92
C VAL A 76 5.60 -6.19 -4.67
N ASP A 77 6.07 -7.03 -3.75
CA ASP A 77 5.42 -7.27 -2.48
C ASP A 77 6.18 -6.53 -1.38
N ILE A 78 5.48 -5.71 -0.61
CA ILE A 78 5.99 -5.00 0.56
C ILE A 78 5.22 -5.53 1.76
N LYS A 79 5.89 -6.32 2.59
CA LYS A 79 5.35 -6.95 3.80
C LYS A 79 5.83 -6.17 5.02
N PHE A 80 4.93 -5.86 5.96
CA PHE A 80 5.28 -5.19 7.21
C PHE A 80 4.34 -5.59 8.34
N ASN A 81 4.82 -5.49 9.56
CA ASN A 81 4.06 -5.82 10.76
C ASN A 81 3.88 -4.59 11.68
N ASP A 82 3.16 -4.77 12.78
CA ASP A 82 2.89 -3.71 13.75
C ASP A 82 4.20 -3.12 14.32
N ILE A 83 5.25 -3.94 14.48
CA ILE A 83 6.55 -3.47 14.97
C ILE A 83 7.12 -2.41 14.01
N TYR A 84 6.97 -2.60 12.70
CA TYR A 84 7.40 -1.62 11.69
C TYR A 84 6.62 -0.32 11.82
N ILE A 85 5.28 -0.39 11.96
CA ILE A 85 4.42 0.77 12.12
C ILE A 85 4.82 1.56 13.37
N HIS A 86 5.01 0.88 14.50
CA HIS A 86 5.42 1.51 15.77
C HIS A 86 6.84 2.08 15.76
N SER A 87 7.75 1.51 14.97
CA SER A 87 9.13 2.00 14.85
C SER A 87 9.29 3.11 13.81
N SER A 88 8.26 3.34 12.99
CA SER A 88 8.28 4.38 11.95
C SER A 88 8.15 5.79 12.57
N VAL A 89 8.54 6.80 11.80
CA VAL A 89 8.68 8.22 12.23
C VAL A 89 7.33 8.91 12.55
N PHE A 90 6.25 8.16 12.63
CA PHE A 90 4.94 8.69 12.96
C PHE A 90 4.85 9.01 14.46
N GLY A 91 4.43 10.23 14.84
CA GLY A 91 4.18 10.55 16.25
C GLY A 91 3.13 9.61 16.86
N ALA A 92 3.21 9.36 18.19
CA ALA A 92 2.41 8.36 18.88
C ALA A 92 0.88 8.47 18.61
N GLU A 93 0.35 9.68 18.50
CA GLU A 93 -1.08 9.91 18.20
C GLU A 93 -1.44 9.46 16.77
N ASN A 94 -0.53 9.62 15.82
CA ASN A 94 -0.74 9.23 14.44
C ASN A 94 -0.62 7.72 14.22
N ILE A 95 0.13 7.00 15.06
CA ILE A 95 0.32 5.55 14.94
C ILE A 95 -0.99 4.80 15.17
N GLN A 96 -1.72 5.09 16.25
CA GLN A 96 -2.99 4.43 16.55
C GLN A 96 -4.03 4.67 15.44
N ARG A 97 -4.08 5.90 14.93
CA ARG A 97 -4.95 6.23 13.80
C ARG A 97 -4.54 5.49 12.53
N LEU A 98 -3.25 5.42 12.24
CA LEU A 98 -2.72 4.69 11.08
C LEU A 98 -3.05 3.20 11.16
N GLU A 99 -2.80 2.55 12.29
CA GLU A 99 -3.14 1.14 12.51
C GLU A 99 -4.64 0.88 12.31
N PHE A 100 -5.47 1.71 12.93
CA PHE A 100 -6.93 1.61 12.76
C PHE A 100 -7.33 1.68 11.28
N ILE A 101 -6.81 2.65 10.53
CA ILE A 101 -7.10 2.79 9.10
C ILE A 101 -6.64 1.57 8.31
N LEU A 102 -5.41 1.11 8.54
CA LEU A 102 -4.84 -0.03 7.81
C LEU A 102 -5.59 -1.34 8.10
N GLN A 103 -6.02 -1.58 9.35
CA GLN A 103 -6.82 -2.74 9.72
C GLN A 103 -8.21 -2.76 9.06
N HIS A 104 -8.71 -1.61 8.60
CA HIS A 104 -9.98 -1.49 7.91
C HIS A 104 -9.86 -1.44 6.38
N ALA A 105 -8.71 -1.80 5.82
CA ALA A 105 -8.49 -1.82 4.37
C ALA A 105 -9.40 -2.80 3.63
N ASN A 106 -9.81 -3.90 4.28
CA ASN A 106 -10.71 -4.90 3.72
C ASN A 106 -12.14 -4.39 3.47
N HIS A 107 -12.53 -3.23 4.02
CA HIS A 107 -13.77 -2.54 3.64
C HIS A 107 -13.70 -1.92 2.24
N GLN A 108 -12.53 -1.94 1.61
CA GLN A 108 -12.32 -1.43 0.25
C GLN A 108 -11.86 -2.54 -0.68
N PRO A 109 -12.78 -3.14 -1.39
CA PRO A 109 -12.45 -4.17 -2.35
C PRO A 109 -11.70 -3.60 -3.56
N GLY A 110 -10.57 -4.24 -3.92
CA GLY A 110 -9.84 -3.99 -5.16
C GLY A 110 -8.64 -3.06 -5.03
N CYS A 111 -8.31 -2.36 -6.11
CA CYS A 111 -7.16 -1.45 -6.14
C CYS A 111 -7.35 -0.29 -5.16
N ILE A 112 -6.42 -0.13 -4.23
CA ILE A 112 -6.42 0.95 -3.24
C ILE A 112 -6.25 2.32 -3.91
N LEU A 113 -5.35 2.42 -4.90
CA LEU A 113 -5.08 3.66 -5.62
C LEU A 113 -6.18 3.93 -6.66
N ARG A 114 -7.22 4.64 -6.28
CA ARG A 114 -8.37 4.92 -7.17
C ARG A 114 -8.17 6.16 -8.02
N ASN A 115 -7.51 7.18 -7.50
CA ASN A 115 -7.31 8.41 -8.23
C ASN A 115 -6.01 8.41 -9.05
N LYS A 116 -6.02 9.15 -10.15
CA LYS A 116 -4.88 9.24 -11.08
C LYS A 116 -3.65 9.88 -10.42
N VAL A 117 -3.85 10.81 -9.51
CA VAL A 117 -2.75 11.56 -8.85
C VAL A 117 -1.92 10.62 -7.99
N ASP A 118 -2.57 9.80 -7.16
CA ASP A 118 -1.87 8.84 -6.29
C ASP A 118 -1.23 7.71 -7.10
N LYS A 119 -1.84 7.26 -8.20
CA LYS A 119 -1.18 6.31 -9.13
C LYS A 119 0.10 6.90 -9.73
N LEU A 120 0.08 8.16 -10.16
CA LEU A 120 1.25 8.85 -10.69
C LEU A 120 2.32 9.12 -9.62
N LEU A 121 1.92 9.25 -8.36
CA LEU A 121 2.83 9.43 -7.22
C LEU A 121 3.51 8.10 -6.84
N VAL A 122 2.74 7.02 -6.70
CA VAL A 122 3.24 5.73 -6.19
C VAL A 122 4.13 5.02 -7.21
N LYS A 123 3.81 5.06 -8.50
CA LYS A 123 4.59 4.37 -9.54
C LYS A 123 6.09 4.69 -9.48
N PRO A 124 6.55 5.96 -9.55
CA PRO A 124 7.98 6.29 -9.48
C PRO A 124 8.60 5.94 -8.11
N MET A 125 7.82 5.89 -7.04
CA MET A 125 8.28 5.43 -5.72
C MET A 125 8.61 3.94 -5.74
N ILE A 126 7.76 3.10 -6.33
CA ILE A 126 8.03 1.66 -6.51
C ILE A 126 9.27 1.46 -7.40
N GLU A 127 9.37 2.20 -8.50
CA GLU A 127 10.55 2.15 -9.38
C GLU A 127 11.84 2.56 -8.64
N ALA A 128 11.76 3.55 -7.74
CA ALA A 128 12.87 3.96 -6.89
C ALA A 128 13.26 2.86 -5.88
N ILE A 129 12.30 2.19 -5.24
CA ILE A 129 12.57 1.03 -4.37
C ILE A 129 13.34 -0.05 -5.12
N ILE A 130 12.88 -0.42 -6.32
CA ILE A 130 13.54 -1.44 -7.15
C ILE A 130 14.99 -1.03 -7.45
N ARG A 131 15.19 0.21 -7.88
CA ARG A 131 16.53 0.75 -8.21
C ARG A 131 17.46 0.71 -7.00
N GLU A 132 17.01 1.19 -5.83
CA GLU A 132 17.82 1.20 -4.61
C GLU A 132 18.11 -0.22 -4.10
N TYR A 133 17.15 -1.13 -4.24
CA TYR A 133 17.30 -2.53 -3.86
C TYR A 133 18.36 -3.26 -4.71
N ILE A 134 18.39 -2.98 -6.02
CA ILE A 134 19.35 -3.58 -6.96
C ILE A 134 20.73 -2.96 -6.77
N ASN A 135 20.84 -1.63 -6.75
CA ASN A 135 22.12 -0.92 -6.78
C ASN A 135 22.84 -0.94 -5.43
N ARG A 136 22.10 -1.05 -4.32
CA ARG A 136 22.64 -1.08 -2.94
C ARG A 136 23.63 0.05 -2.65
N ASN A 137 23.31 1.26 -3.12
CA ASN A 137 24.10 2.45 -2.88
C ASN A 137 24.15 2.83 -1.38
N LEU A 138 25.01 3.78 -1.02
CA LEU A 138 25.05 4.34 0.31
C LEU A 138 23.66 4.90 0.70
N TYR A 139 23.18 4.58 1.90
CA TYR A 139 21.85 4.93 2.41
C TYR A 139 20.67 4.33 1.63
N SER A 140 20.87 3.29 0.83
CA SER A 140 19.77 2.64 0.07
C SER A 140 18.67 2.12 0.98
N LYS A 141 19.02 1.56 2.15
CA LYS A 141 18.04 1.07 3.14
C LYS A 141 17.19 2.19 3.70
N GLU A 142 17.81 3.30 4.05
CA GLU A 142 17.15 4.49 4.58
C GLU A 142 16.22 5.10 3.54
N ILE A 143 16.67 5.21 2.28
CA ILE A 143 15.85 5.70 1.17
C ILE A 143 14.64 4.79 0.97
N ILE A 144 14.83 3.47 0.90
CA ILE A 144 13.75 2.50 0.76
C ILE A 144 12.75 2.64 1.91
N THR A 145 13.23 2.73 3.16
CA THR A 145 12.37 2.89 4.35
C THR A 145 11.50 4.14 4.26
N GLN A 146 12.07 5.29 3.87
CA GLN A 146 11.30 6.52 3.74
C GLN A 146 10.27 6.46 2.61
N ILE A 147 10.62 5.81 1.50
CA ILE A 147 9.67 5.60 0.39
C ILE A 147 8.51 4.69 0.83
N ILE A 148 8.79 3.59 1.54
CA ILE A 148 7.75 2.70 2.08
C ILE A 148 6.83 3.47 3.03
N ASN A 149 7.38 4.25 3.96
CA ASN A 149 6.59 5.08 4.88
C ASN A 149 5.65 6.02 4.11
N THR A 150 6.14 6.65 3.05
CA THR A 150 5.32 7.54 2.22
C THR A 150 4.22 6.77 1.49
N ILE A 151 4.51 5.59 0.94
CA ILE A 151 3.51 4.73 0.29
C ILE A 151 2.43 4.31 1.30
N ILE A 152 2.80 3.92 2.51
CA ILE A 152 1.85 3.55 3.58
C ILE A 152 0.92 4.72 3.91
N ILE A 153 1.42 5.96 4.01
CA ILE A 153 0.60 7.16 4.23
C ILE A 153 -0.39 7.37 3.07
N VAL A 154 0.08 7.25 1.83
CA VAL A 154 -0.79 7.38 0.64
C VAL A 154 -1.87 6.32 0.64
N VAL A 155 -1.52 5.07 0.97
CA VAL A 155 -2.47 3.97 1.12
C VAL A 155 -3.49 4.27 2.21
N ALA A 156 -3.04 4.64 3.41
CA ALA A 156 -3.92 4.96 4.54
C ALA A 156 -4.88 6.12 4.19
N ARG A 157 -4.40 7.17 3.53
CA ARG A 157 -5.23 8.27 3.04
C ARG A 157 -6.33 7.77 2.09
N ASN A 158 -5.99 6.90 1.15
CA ASN A 158 -6.97 6.33 0.22
C ASN A 158 -8.00 5.43 0.94
N ILE A 159 -7.61 4.69 1.97
CA ILE A 159 -8.52 3.90 2.80
C ILE A 159 -9.43 4.80 3.62
N ALA A 160 -8.88 5.81 4.29
CA ALA A 160 -9.61 6.73 5.17
C ALA A 160 -10.75 7.47 4.45
N MET A 161 -10.60 7.77 3.15
CA MET A 161 -11.66 8.43 2.36
C MET A 161 -12.99 7.64 2.30
N PHE A 162 -12.99 6.37 2.68
CA PHE A 162 -14.17 5.49 2.65
C PHE A 162 -14.59 4.99 4.02
N LEU A 163 -13.85 5.37 5.07
CA LEU A 163 -14.28 5.09 6.44
C LEU A 163 -15.36 6.10 6.86
N PRO A 164 -16.35 5.68 7.68
CA PRO A 164 -17.34 6.61 8.23
C PRO A 164 -16.65 7.73 9.00
N GLU A 165 -17.23 8.94 8.99
CA GLU A 165 -16.71 10.21 9.54
C GLU A 165 -16.22 10.20 11.01
N GLN A 166 -16.36 9.11 11.74
CA GLN A 166 -15.87 8.97 13.13
C GLN A 166 -14.34 9.08 13.28
N VAL A 167 -13.60 9.11 12.17
CA VAL A 167 -12.13 9.27 12.17
C VAL A 167 -11.72 10.74 12.22
N ASP A 168 -12.63 11.68 11.97
CA ASP A 168 -12.33 13.10 11.80
C ASP A 168 -12.40 13.95 13.08
N GLU A 169 -12.90 13.41 14.21
CA GLU A 169 -13.08 14.21 15.43
C GLU A 169 -11.77 14.57 16.18
N CYS A 170 -10.60 14.18 15.70
CA CYS A 170 -9.34 14.39 16.42
C CYS A 170 -8.30 15.30 15.72
N SER A 171 -8.67 16.08 14.71
CA SER A 171 -7.75 17.09 14.19
C SER A 171 -8.47 18.28 13.57
N GLU A 172 -8.63 19.36 14.36
CA GLU A 172 -8.62 20.73 13.82
C GLU A 172 -7.23 20.99 13.22
N ASP A 173 -6.87 20.28 12.14
CA ASP A 173 -5.59 20.51 11.51
C ASP A 173 -5.72 21.62 10.47
N LYS A 174 -5.33 22.83 10.90
CA LYS A 174 -5.24 24.04 10.06
C LYS A 174 -4.41 23.85 8.78
N SER A 175 -3.69 22.75 8.66
CA SER A 175 -2.90 22.38 7.47
C SER A 175 -3.78 22.01 6.26
N LEU A 176 -4.98 21.48 6.49
CA LEU A 176 -5.93 21.19 5.40
C LEU A 176 -6.49 22.48 4.78
N ASP A 177 -6.74 23.49 5.60
CA ASP A 177 -7.18 24.81 5.13
C ASP A 177 -6.12 25.50 4.27
N ILE A 178 -4.85 25.33 4.61
CA ILE A 178 -3.72 25.88 3.83
C ILE A 178 -3.62 25.20 2.47
N LEU A 179 -3.77 23.88 2.40
CA LEU A 179 -3.71 23.13 1.12
C LEU A 179 -4.91 23.46 0.23
N GLN A 180 -6.11 23.58 0.79
CA GLN A 180 -7.29 24.03 0.05
C GLN A 180 -7.15 25.47 -0.42
N TYR A 181 -6.59 26.38 0.41
CA TYR A 181 -6.29 27.75 0.05
C TYR A 181 -5.26 27.83 -1.09
N ILE A 182 -4.20 27.02 -1.03
CA ILE A 182 -3.17 26.95 -2.09
C ILE A 182 -3.79 26.42 -3.39
N GLN A 183 -4.58 25.34 -3.35
CA GLN A 183 -5.26 24.81 -4.54
C GLN A 183 -6.24 25.80 -5.14
N ALA A 184 -7.01 26.51 -4.33
CA ALA A 184 -7.98 27.50 -4.80
C ALA A 184 -7.32 28.76 -5.42
N ASN A 185 -6.07 29.08 -5.07
CA ASN A 185 -5.40 30.30 -5.52
C ASN A 185 -4.34 30.08 -6.61
N ILE A 186 -3.82 28.86 -6.78
CA ILE A 186 -2.89 28.53 -7.90
C ILE A 186 -3.60 28.68 -9.28
N TYR A 187 -4.91 28.47 -9.34
CA TYR A 187 -5.67 28.54 -10.60
C TYR A 187 -6.31 29.92 -10.89
N LYS A 188 -6.20 30.89 -9.97
CA LYS A 188 -6.75 32.24 -10.18
C LYS A 188 -5.78 33.25 -10.81
N ASN A 189 -4.52 32.88 -10.97
CA ASN A 189 -3.45 33.76 -11.54
C ASN A 189 -2.95 33.27 -12.91
N ARG A 190 -3.86 32.78 -13.75
CA ARG A 190 -3.60 32.60 -15.20
C ARG A 190 -4.66 33.29 -16.01
#